data_224bcf159eac7967ea7369a729c5a5d9
#
_entry.id   224bcf159eac7967ea7369a729c5a5d9
#
_cell.length_a   1.000
_cell.length_b   1.000
_cell.length_c   1.000
_cell.angle_alpha   90.00
_cell.angle_beta   90.00
_cell.angle_gamma   90.00
#
_symmetry.space_group_name_H-M   'P 1'
#
loop_
_entity.id
_entity.type
_entity.pdbx_description
1 polymer ?
#
loop_
_entity_poly.entity_id
_entity_poly.type
_entity_poly.pdbx_seq_one_letter_code
_entity_poly.pdbx_strand_id
1 'polypeptide(L)'
;MYRSARISARLVEIVVLFAVAGAQVFGQSPVLAKCTEAFYRGDYVQTVQLADKHLLTSPHDAPVRVILARAELAQGKSQPAFDDLRKALATDPHNIDALYYLAVVSQELSQQEYQKLAELAPDSDRVHQLLGEAALAAENPSEAEAQFQDALKANPRSVEVFTELAELKRSQSKFDEAITYYTQAAQLGPLNYDIVYGLGASYTYKQNYPEAILWLRKAVALAPDSSAGRFALGNALFQSGQLENAIPELKRSLQLEPRLKQAYFLLGRAYSKLGRRDEASAALKKLDELSRSEVPGQEKGSTRDSSSKSDSR
;
A
#
# COMPACT_ATOMS: atom_id res chain seq x y z
N MET A 1 28.78 10.54 1.85
CA MET A 1 28.48 11.63 2.82
C MET A 1 26.99 11.61 3.08
N TYR A 2 26.55 10.83 4.03
CA TYR A 2 25.15 10.71 4.40
C TYR A 2 24.74 11.92 5.25
N ARG A 3 23.86 12.77 4.69
CA ARG A 3 23.10 13.72 5.50
C ARG A 3 21.92 12.97 6.11
N SER A 4 22.09 12.52 7.35
CA SER A 4 20.99 12.04 8.18
C SER A 4 19.92 13.14 8.28
N ALA A 5 18.76 12.88 7.73
CA ALA A 5 17.58 13.71 7.92
C ALA A 5 17.18 13.65 9.41
N ARG A 6 17.53 14.69 10.16
CA ARG A 6 17.04 14.94 11.51
C ARG A 6 15.57 15.37 11.43
N ILE A 7 14.66 14.40 11.34
CA ILE A 7 13.21 14.63 11.46
C ILE A 7 12.71 14.33 12.88
N SER A 8 13.55 13.83 13.76
CA SER A 8 13.12 13.34 15.08
C SER A 8 13.04 14.36 16.21
N ALA A 9 13.45 15.63 16.02
CA ALA A 9 13.48 16.57 17.16
C ALA A 9 12.40 17.66 17.14
N ARG A 10 11.67 17.88 16.04
CA ARG A 10 10.67 18.98 15.97
C ARG A 10 9.21 18.55 16.04
N LEU A 11 8.90 17.25 15.97
CA LEU A 11 7.54 16.74 16.16
C LEU A 11 7.19 16.50 17.63
N VAL A 12 8.17 16.46 18.51
CA VAL A 12 7.94 16.28 19.96
C VAL A 12 7.56 17.60 20.66
N GLU A 13 7.95 18.76 20.13
CA GLU A 13 7.66 20.05 20.78
C GLU A 13 6.27 20.65 20.50
N ILE A 14 5.53 20.17 19.50
CA ILE A 14 4.21 20.74 19.15
C ILE A 14 3.06 20.09 19.94
N VAL A 15 3.27 18.94 20.56
CA VAL A 15 2.24 18.25 21.36
C VAL A 15 2.17 18.72 22.81
N VAL A 16 3.13 19.51 23.29
CA VAL A 16 3.23 19.91 24.72
C VAL A 16 2.31 21.08 25.10
N LEU A 17 1.62 21.75 24.17
CA LEU A 17 0.89 23.00 24.47
C LEU A 17 -0.66 22.88 24.54
N PHE A 18 -1.25 21.68 24.50
CA PHE A 18 -2.71 21.52 24.58
C PHE A 18 -3.23 20.59 25.72
N ALA A 19 -2.46 20.31 26.75
CA ALA A 19 -2.88 19.43 27.84
C ALA A 19 -3.11 20.13 29.19
N VAL A 20 -3.52 21.39 29.21
CA VAL A 20 -4.02 22.07 30.44
C VAL A 20 -5.38 22.71 30.16
N ALA A 21 -6.36 21.88 29.81
CA ALA A 21 -7.77 22.22 29.97
C ALA A 21 -8.46 20.95 30.48
N GLY A 22 -8.93 21.00 31.72
CA GLY A 22 -9.53 19.89 32.43
C GLY A 22 -10.70 19.26 31.70
N ALA A 23 -10.44 18.21 30.93
CA ALA A 23 -11.41 17.23 30.54
C ALA A 23 -11.45 16.17 31.64
N GLN A 24 -12.53 16.10 32.37
CA GLN A 24 -12.84 14.96 33.23
C GLN A 24 -12.91 13.71 32.34
N VAL A 25 -11.83 12.92 32.36
CA VAL A 25 -11.77 11.64 31.66
C VAL A 25 -12.57 10.64 32.49
N PHE A 26 -13.82 10.47 32.17
CA PHE A 26 -14.63 9.39 32.69
C PHE A 26 -14.06 8.07 32.14
N GLY A 27 -13.42 7.26 33.02
CA GLY A 27 -13.09 5.86 32.74
C GLY A 27 -11.62 5.44 32.67
N GLN A 28 -10.65 6.32 32.88
CA GLN A 28 -9.25 5.87 32.98
C GLN A 28 -8.99 5.16 34.31
N SER A 29 -8.31 3.99 34.25
CA SER A 29 -7.90 3.32 35.48
C SER A 29 -6.92 4.22 36.26
N PRO A 30 -6.99 4.22 37.61
CA PRO A 30 -6.07 5.03 38.46
C PRO A 30 -4.61 4.74 38.18
N VAL A 31 -4.31 3.53 37.69
CA VAL A 31 -2.94 3.13 37.34
C VAL A 31 -2.50 3.74 36.00
N LEU A 32 -3.38 3.76 35.03
CA LEU A 32 -3.09 4.40 33.74
C LEU A 32 -2.79 5.90 33.95
N ALA A 33 -3.56 6.59 34.80
CA ALA A 33 -3.30 7.99 35.12
C ALA A 33 -1.91 8.20 35.76
N LYS A 34 -1.50 7.34 36.68
CA LYS A 34 -0.16 7.41 37.31
C LYS A 34 0.96 7.10 36.31
N CYS A 35 0.78 6.09 35.43
CA CYS A 35 1.73 5.76 34.38
C CYS A 35 1.88 6.94 33.42
N THR A 36 0.77 7.54 33.02
CA THR A 36 0.74 8.69 32.11
C THR A 36 1.44 9.90 32.73
N GLU A 37 1.20 10.19 34.01
CA GLU A 37 1.86 11.27 34.74
C GLU A 37 3.37 11.05 34.82
N ALA A 38 3.84 9.85 35.20
CA ALA A 38 5.25 9.51 35.25
C ALA A 38 5.91 9.63 33.87
N PHE A 39 5.23 9.15 32.80
CA PHE A 39 5.70 9.23 31.43
C PHE A 39 5.93 10.69 30.98
N TYR A 40 4.96 11.57 31.19
CA TYR A 40 5.08 12.98 30.78
C TYR A 40 6.05 13.80 31.62
N ARG A 41 6.41 13.31 32.82
CA ARG A 41 7.53 13.87 33.58
C ARG A 41 8.91 13.38 33.10
N GLY A 42 8.94 12.47 32.12
CA GLY A 42 10.17 11.85 31.66
C GLY A 42 10.68 10.70 32.52
N ASP A 43 9.93 10.29 33.54
CA ASP A 43 10.30 9.16 34.40
C ASP A 43 9.83 7.84 33.80
N TYR A 44 10.52 7.45 32.73
CA TYR A 44 10.21 6.22 32.02
C TYR A 44 10.46 4.97 32.83
N VAL A 45 11.43 5.02 33.78
CA VAL A 45 11.71 3.89 34.67
C VAL A 45 10.53 3.65 35.60
N GLN A 46 10.01 4.71 36.23
CA GLN A 46 8.84 4.61 37.09
C GLN A 46 7.60 4.19 36.30
N THR A 47 7.44 4.68 35.06
CA THR A 47 6.33 4.28 34.18
C THR A 47 6.34 2.77 33.95
N VAL A 48 7.48 2.19 33.57
CA VAL A 48 7.65 0.75 33.35
C VAL A 48 7.32 -0.03 34.63
N GLN A 49 7.90 0.36 35.80
CA GLN A 49 7.63 -0.32 37.05
C GLN A 49 6.15 -0.33 37.47
N LEU A 50 5.46 0.80 37.27
CA LEU A 50 4.02 0.91 37.59
C LEU A 50 3.17 0.04 36.64
N ALA A 51 3.49 0.07 35.37
CA ALA A 51 2.77 -0.68 34.34
C ALA A 51 2.99 -2.20 34.52
N ASP A 52 4.24 -2.64 34.67
CA ASP A 52 4.58 -4.05 34.89
C ASP A 52 3.88 -4.61 36.13
N LYS A 53 3.95 -3.88 37.25
CA LYS A 53 3.26 -4.30 38.45
C LYS A 53 1.77 -4.46 38.27
N HIS A 54 1.12 -3.56 37.54
CA HIS A 54 -0.31 -3.65 37.23
C HIS A 54 -0.63 -4.83 36.34
N LEU A 55 0.18 -5.04 35.29
CA LEU A 55 -0.03 -6.09 34.31
C LEU A 55 0.14 -7.51 34.87
N LEU A 56 0.79 -7.68 36.05
CA LEU A 56 0.80 -8.96 36.77
C LEU A 56 -0.62 -9.40 37.21
N THR A 57 -1.48 -8.44 37.56
CA THR A 57 -2.85 -8.73 38.00
C THR A 57 -3.91 -8.46 36.92
N SER A 58 -3.58 -7.64 35.95
CA SER A 58 -4.48 -7.21 34.85
C SER A 58 -3.78 -7.34 33.48
N PRO A 59 -3.45 -8.56 33.02
CA PRO A 59 -2.60 -8.78 31.85
C PRO A 59 -3.23 -8.32 30.52
N HIS A 60 -4.53 -8.05 30.51
CA HIS A 60 -5.29 -7.63 29.33
C HIS A 60 -5.60 -6.12 29.28
N ASP A 61 -4.97 -5.31 30.13
CA ASP A 61 -5.16 -3.85 30.12
C ASP A 61 -4.38 -3.24 28.95
N ALA A 62 -5.01 -3.15 27.79
CA ALA A 62 -4.41 -2.65 26.56
C ALA A 62 -3.89 -1.20 26.69
N PRO A 63 -4.62 -0.22 27.28
CA PRO A 63 -4.11 1.13 27.52
C PRO A 63 -2.82 1.18 28.37
N VAL A 64 -2.73 0.34 29.41
CA VAL A 64 -1.52 0.28 30.24
C VAL A 64 -0.35 -0.35 29.46
N ARG A 65 -0.60 -1.34 28.61
CA ARG A 65 0.43 -1.89 27.70
C ARG A 65 0.96 -0.87 26.72
N VAL A 66 0.08 -0.03 26.17
CA VAL A 66 0.49 1.02 25.24
C VAL A 66 1.41 2.04 25.93
N ILE A 67 1.09 2.50 27.14
CA ILE A 67 1.96 3.46 27.85
C ILE A 67 3.28 2.82 28.30
N LEU A 68 3.25 1.50 28.63
CA LEU A 68 4.47 0.72 28.90
C LEU A 68 5.37 0.72 27.67
N ALA A 69 4.86 0.30 26.54
CA ALA A 69 5.61 0.25 25.28
C ALA A 69 6.20 1.62 24.89
N ARG A 70 5.44 2.69 25.08
CA ARG A 70 5.95 4.06 24.85
C ARG A 70 7.13 4.41 25.75
N ALA A 71 7.08 4.00 27.03
CA ALA A 71 8.17 4.22 27.97
C ALA A 71 9.40 3.36 27.63
N GLU A 72 9.20 2.16 27.14
CA GLU A 72 10.26 1.28 26.64
C GLU A 72 10.93 1.85 25.40
N LEU A 73 10.13 2.35 24.41
CA LEU A 73 10.66 3.06 23.24
C LEU A 73 11.51 4.27 23.63
N ALA A 74 11.04 5.06 24.60
CA ALA A 74 11.80 6.21 25.10
C ALA A 74 13.13 5.80 25.78
N GLN A 75 13.25 4.54 26.21
CA GLN A 75 14.50 3.95 26.75
C GLN A 75 15.33 3.23 25.69
N GLY A 76 14.93 3.24 24.41
CA GLY A 76 15.59 2.51 23.32
C GLY A 76 15.36 0.99 23.36
N LYS A 77 14.34 0.52 24.06
CA LYS A 77 13.98 -0.89 24.18
C LYS A 77 12.92 -1.28 23.14
N SER A 78 13.31 -1.31 21.88
CA SER A 78 12.37 -1.50 20.76
C SER A 78 11.72 -2.88 20.75
N GLN A 79 12.45 -3.97 21.06
CA GLN A 79 11.89 -5.31 21.07
C GLN A 79 10.83 -5.55 22.17
N PRO A 80 11.06 -5.21 23.44
CA PRO A 80 10.01 -5.24 24.47
C PRO A 80 8.77 -4.43 24.10
N ALA A 81 8.95 -3.20 23.61
CA ALA A 81 7.85 -2.34 23.17
C ALA A 81 7.02 -2.98 22.05
N PHE A 82 7.67 -3.60 21.05
CA PHE A 82 6.99 -4.35 19.99
C PHE A 82 6.12 -5.47 20.55
N ASP A 83 6.67 -6.27 21.49
CA ASP A 83 5.95 -7.39 22.07
C ASP A 83 4.74 -6.93 22.89
N ASP A 84 4.85 -5.84 23.64
CA ASP A 84 3.74 -5.31 24.43
C ASP A 84 2.67 -4.64 23.57
N LEU A 85 3.03 -3.96 22.48
CA LEU A 85 2.06 -3.45 21.51
C LEU A 85 1.29 -4.57 20.81
N ARG A 86 1.96 -5.66 20.46
CA ARG A 86 1.28 -6.84 19.92
C ARG A 86 0.30 -7.48 20.91
N LYS A 87 0.66 -7.56 22.18
CA LYS A 87 -0.25 -8.04 23.23
C LYS A 87 -1.44 -7.08 23.43
N ALA A 88 -1.20 -5.76 23.35
CA ALA A 88 -2.27 -4.76 23.42
C ALA A 88 -3.28 -4.97 22.27
N LEU A 89 -2.80 -5.15 21.03
CA LEU A 89 -3.64 -5.40 19.85
C LEU A 89 -4.34 -6.77 19.87
N ALA A 90 -3.75 -7.77 20.52
CA ALA A 90 -4.43 -9.06 20.72
C ALA A 90 -5.66 -8.91 21.63
N THR A 91 -5.67 -7.93 22.52
CA THR A 91 -6.79 -7.62 23.41
C THR A 91 -7.78 -6.61 22.79
N ASP A 92 -7.26 -5.57 22.16
CA ASP A 92 -8.03 -4.53 21.47
C ASP A 92 -7.46 -4.31 20.05
N PRO A 93 -7.96 -5.03 19.03
CA PRO A 93 -7.46 -4.96 17.65
C PRO A 93 -7.65 -3.59 16.97
N HIS A 94 -8.53 -2.75 17.53
CA HIS A 94 -8.83 -1.42 16.99
C HIS A 94 -8.12 -0.29 17.76
N ASN A 95 -7.19 -0.60 18.63
CA ASN A 95 -6.45 0.40 19.39
C ASN A 95 -5.53 1.20 18.47
N ILE A 96 -5.93 2.43 18.16
CA ILE A 96 -5.23 3.30 17.21
C ILE A 96 -3.81 3.62 17.69
N ASP A 97 -3.63 3.89 18.98
CA ASP A 97 -2.32 4.20 19.55
C ASP A 97 -1.38 2.98 19.47
N ALA A 98 -1.89 1.78 19.79
CA ALA A 98 -1.11 0.56 19.66
C ALA A 98 -0.71 0.29 18.20
N LEU A 99 -1.60 0.50 17.23
CA LEU A 99 -1.30 0.37 15.81
C LEU A 99 -0.23 1.39 15.36
N TYR A 100 -0.37 2.64 15.79
CA TYR A 100 0.58 3.70 15.46
C TYR A 100 1.99 3.38 15.99
N TYR A 101 2.10 3.10 17.30
CA TYR A 101 3.41 2.82 17.91
C TYR A 101 4.00 1.48 17.41
N LEU A 102 3.16 0.50 17.08
CA LEU A 102 3.65 -0.74 16.44
C LEU A 102 4.27 -0.46 15.06
N ALA A 103 3.68 0.41 14.26
CA ALA A 103 4.27 0.80 12.99
C ALA A 103 5.61 1.52 13.18
N VAL A 104 5.70 2.44 14.16
CA VAL A 104 6.94 3.17 14.48
C VAL A 104 8.05 2.21 14.93
N VAL A 105 7.76 1.32 15.88
CA VAL A 105 8.78 0.39 16.40
C VAL A 105 9.19 -0.65 15.35
N SER A 106 8.27 -1.09 14.50
CA SER A 106 8.58 -2.02 13.42
C SER A 106 9.58 -1.43 12.42
N GLN A 107 9.43 -0.15 12.10
CA GLN A 107 10.38 0.56 11.24
C GLN A 107 11.76 0.67 11.89
N GLU A 108 11.83 0.96 13.19
CA GLU A 108 13.09 1.05 13.94
C GLU A 108 13.79 -0.32 13.99
N LEU A 109 13.07 -1.39 14.32
CA LEU A 109 13.61 -2.75 14.33
C LEU A 109 14.10 -3.18 12.95
N SER A 110 13.34 -2.90 11.90
CA SER A 110 13.76 -3.17 10.52
C SER A 110 15.07 -2.47 10.19
N GLN A 111 15.21 -1.20 10.57
CA GLN A 111 16.45 -0.43 10.34
C GLN A 111 17.65 -1.03 11.07
N GLN A 112 17.46 -1.50 12.31
CA GLN A 112 18.53 -2.15 13.08
C GLN A 112 18.97 -3.48 12.43
N GLU A 113 18.04 -4.28 11.94
CA GLU A 113 18.35 -5.55 11.28
C GLU A 113 19.02 -5.32 9.91
N TYR A 114 18.62 -4.29 9.17
CA TYR A 114 19.29 -3.90 7.92
C TYR A 114 20.73 -3.46 8.17
N GLN A 115 20.98 -2.71 9.23
CA GLN A 115 22.33 -2.31 9.59
C GLN A 115 23.19 -3.52 9.94
N LYS A 116 22.69 -4.46 10.75
CA LYS A 116 23.39 -5.70 11.05
C LYS A 116 23.70 -6.52 9.80
N LEU A 117 22.75 -6.63 8.88
CA LEU A 117 22.96 -7.34 7.63
C LEU A 117 24.07 -6.68 6.80
N ALA A 118 24.05 -5.35 6.69
CA ALA A 118 25.08 -4.60 5.97
C ALA A 118 26.47 -4.71 6.61
N GLU A 119 26.54 -4.82 7.95
CA GLU A 119 27.81 -5.03 8.67
C GLU A 119 28.34 -6.46 8.49
N LEU A 120 27.45 -7.47 8.50
CA LEU A 120 27.83 -8.88 8.42
C LEU A 120 28.16 -9.33 7.01
N ALA A 121 27.47 -8.81 6.01
CA ALA A 121 27.56 -9.26 4.62
C ALA A 121 27.37 -8.11 3.63
N PRO A 122 28.28 -7.10 3.61
CA PRO A 122 28.11 -5.86 2.84
C PRO A 122 27.92 -6.08 1.32
N ASP A 123 28.52 -7.11 0.77
CA ASP A 123 28.50 -7.41 -0.66
C ASP A 123 27.49 -8.53 -1.00
N SER A 124 26.55 -8.86 -0.10
CA SER A 124 25.56 -9.89 -0.36
C SER A 124 24.46 -9.41 -1.30
N ASP A 125 23.86 -10.35 -2.03
CA ASP A 125 22.70 -10.09 -2.89
C ASP A 125 21.55 -9.43 -2.10
N ARG A 126 21.36 -9.81 -0.82
CA ARG A 126 20.31 -9.25 0.04
C ARG A 126 20.56 -7.79 0.42
N VAL A 127 21.80 -7.40 0.70
CA VAL A 127 22.14 -5.99 0.97
C VAL A 127 21.91 -5.15 -0.28
N HIS A 128 22.39 -5.58 -1.42
CA HIS A 128 22.18 -4.89 -2.69
C HIS A 128 20.69 -4.83 -3.08
N GLN A 129 19.92 -5.89 -2.85
CA GLN A 129 18.47 -5.87 -3.05
C GLN A 129 17.79 -4.79 -2.19
N LEU A 130 18.09 -4.74 -0.89
CA LEU A 130 17.52 -3.73 0.02
C LEU A 130 17.94 -2.30 -0.34
N LEU A 131 19.17 -2.09 -0.78
CA LEU A 131 19.64 -0.79 -1.26
C LEU A 131 18.88 -0.37 -2.54
N GLY A 132 18.61 -1.32 -3.44
CA GLY A 132 17.79 -1.11 -4.63
C GLY A 132 16.35 -0.71 -4.30
N GLU A 133 15.71 -1.43 -3.38
CA GLU A 133 14.36 -1.11 -2.88
C GLU A 133 14.32 0.27 -2.20
N ALA A 134 15.33 0.60 -1.39
CA ALA A 134 15.46 1.92 -0.76
C ALA A 134 15.65 3.04 -1.79
N ALA A 135 16.41 2.78 -2.86
CA ALA A 135 16.59 3.73 -3.96
C ALA A 135 15.28 3.96 -4.74
N LEU A 136 14.46 2.91 -4.94
CA LEU A 136 13.12 3.05 -5.53
C LEU A 136 12.21 3.92 -4.65
N ALA A 137 12.22 3.69 -3.35
CA ALA A 137 11.45 4.49 -2.39
C ALA A 137 11.90 5.97 -2.35
N ALA A 138 13.17 6.23 -2.66
CA ALA A 138 13.74 7.57 -2.81
C ALA A 138 13.57 8.17 -4.22
N GLU A 139 12.76 7.55 -5.08
CA GLU A 139 12.52 7.96 -6.47
C GLU A 139 13.82 8.07 -7.30
N ASN A 140 14.81 7.22 -7.01
CA ASN A 140 16.08 7.14 -7.74
C ASN A 140 16.20 5.82 -8.53
N PRO A 141 15.54 5.69 -9.68
CA PRO A 141 15.49 4.44 -10.44
C PRO A 141 16.87 4.01 -11.02
N SER A 142 17.77 4.96 -11.24
CA SER A 142 19.09 4.65 -11.77
C SER A 142 19.96 3.96 -10.72
N GLU A 143 19.92 4.44 -9.48
CA GLU A 143 20.61 3.80 -8.35
C GLU A 143 19.99 2.43 -8.05
N ALA A 144 18.65 2.34 -8.06
CA ALA A 144 17.96 1.07 -7.86
C ALA A 144 18.41 0.02 -8.87
N GLU A 145 18.49 0.38 -10.15
CA GLU A 145 18.98 -0.53 -11.20
C GLU A 145 20.41 -0.99 -10.94
N ALA A 146 21.30 -0.07 -10.56
CA ALA A 146 22.70 -0.41 -10.27
C ALA A 146 22.79 -1.42 -9.11
N GLN A 147 22.06 -1.17 -8.02
CA GLN A 147 22.04 -2.05 -6.86
C GLN A 147 21.42 -3.42 -7.16
N PHE A 148 20.34 -3.50 -7.92
CA PHE A 148 19.78 -4.79 -8.35
C PHE A 148 20.72 -5.55 -9.28
N GLN A 149 21.50 -4.87 -10.12
CA GLN A 149 22.54 -5.53 -10.93
C GLN A 149 23.68 -6.06 -10.08
N ASP A 150 24.10 -5.35 -9.03
CA ASP A 150 25.09 -5.83 -8.07
C ASP A 150 24.54 -7.03 -7.28
N ALA A 151 23.27 -7.02 -6.89
CA ALA A 151 22.60 -8.18 -6.31
C ALA A 151 22.66 -9.42 -7.23
N LEU A 152 22.45 -9.25 -8.54
CA LEU A 152 22.55 -10.35 -9.51
C LEU A 152 23.97 -10.81 -9.75
N LYS A 153 25.00 -9.96 -9.57
CA LYS A 153 26.40 -10.41 -9.60
C LYS A 153 26.71 -11.34 -8.42
N ALA A 154 26.17 -11.02 -7.24
CA ALA A 154 26.32 -11.85 -6.04
C ALA A 154 25.47 -13.12 -6.12
N ASN A 155 24.24 -13.05 -6.64
CA ASN A 155 23.33 -14.18 -6.81
C ASN A 155 22.64 -14.16 -8.18
N PRO A 156 23.24 -14.78 -9.22
CA PRO A 156 22.70 -14.78 -10.59
C PRO A 156 21.39 -15.56 -10.77
N ARG A 157 20.85 -16.15 -9.71
CA ARG A 157 19.60 -16.95 -9.75
C ARG A 157 18.50 -16.39 -8.87
N SER A 158 18.60 -15.14 -8.43
CA SER A 158 17.57 -14.50 -7.62
C SER A 158 16.34 -14.16 -8.47
N VAL A 159 15.28 -14.93 -8.27
CA VAL A 159 13.96 -14.70 -8.93
C VAL A 159 13.39 -13.36 -8.50
N GLU A 160 13.56 -13.03 -7.23
CA GLU A 160 13.11 -11.77 -6.66
C GLU A 160 13.75 -10.57 -7.36
N VAL A 161 15.07 -10.54 -7.46
CA VAL A 161 15.81 -9.42 -8.07
C VAL A 161 15.49 -9.30 -9.56
N PHE A 162 15.34 -10.42 -10.29
CA PHE A 162 14.88 -10.37 -11.68
C PHE A 162 13.48 -9.77 -11.79
N THR A 163 12.58 -10.08 -10.85
CA THR A 163 11.23 -9.52 -10.83
C THR A 163 11.26 -8.01 -10.56
N GLU A 164 12.07 -7.55 -9.59
CA GLU A 164 12.26 -6.12 -9.30
C GLU A 164 12.81 -5.34 -10.51
N LEU A 165 13.83 -5.86 -11.16
CA LEU A 165 14.36 -5.25 -12.39
C LEU A 165 13.30 -5.21 -13.50
N ALA A 166 12.51 -6.26 -13.65
CA ALA A 166 11.43 -6.29 -14.63
C ALA A 166 10.36 -5.22 -14.34
N GLU A 167 9.93 -5.08 -13.09
CA GLU A 167 8.99 -4.04 -12.67
C GLU A 167 9.57 -2.64 -12.89
N LEU A 168 10.83 -2.43 -12.54
CA LEU A 168 11.53 -1.17 -12.78
C LEU A 168 11.54 -0.81 -14.27
N LYS A 169 11.89 -1.77 -15.14
CA LYS A 169 11.89 -1.56 -16.60
C LYS A 169 10.48 -1.32 -17.14
N ARG A 170 9.49 -2.03 -16.63
CA ARG A 170 8.08 -1.84 -17.00
C ARG A 170 7.58 -0.44 -16.63
N SER A 171 7.91 0.05 -15.44
CA SER A 171 7.56 1.41 -14.99
C SER A 171 8.18 2.51 -15.86
N GLN A 172 9.37 2.25 -16.39
CA GLN A 172 10.07 3.10 -17.37
C GLN A 172 9.56 2.93 -18.81
N SER A 173 8.52 2.13 -19.04
CA SER A 173 8.01 1.79 -20.37
C SER A 173 9.02 1.06 -21.27
N LYS A 174 10.06 0.47 -20.69
CA LYS A 174 11.06 -0.36 -21.39
C LYS A 174 10.59 -1.81 -21.45
N PHE A 175 9.52 -2.05 -22.20
CA PHE A 175 8.79 -3.33 -22.17
C PHE A 175 9.61 -4.52 -22.67
N ASP A 176 10.54 -4.35 -23.60
CA ASP A 176 11.41 -5.43 -24.09
C ASP A 176 12.38 -5.91 -23.00
N GLU A 177 12.97 -4.97 -22.26
CA GLU A 177 13.85 -5.28 -21.13
C GLU A 177 13.04 -5.94 -20.01
N ALA A 178 11.83 -5.41 -19.72
CA ALA A 178 10.95 -6.00 -18.70
C ALA A 178 10.59 -7.46 -19.03
N ILE A 179 10.21 -7.75 -20.29
CA ILE A 179 9.92 -9.11 -20.75
C ILE A 179 11.15 -10.01 -20.58
N THR A 180 12.34 -9.51 -20.88
CA THR A 180 13.58 -10.26 -20.73
C THR A 180 13.79 -10.67 -19.28
N TYR A 181 13.69 -9.73 -18.33
CA TYR A 181 13.89 -10.02 -16.91
C TYR A 181 12.79 -10.90 -16.32
N TYR A 182 11.51 -10.66 -16.63
CA TYR A 182 10.42 -11.55 -16.22
C TYR A 182 10.59 -12.98 -16.76
N THR A 183 11.08 -13.12 -17.99
CA THR A 183 11.32 -14.43 -18.58
C THR A 183 12.44 -15.16 -17.83
N GLN A 184 13.50 -14.47 -17.44
CA GLN A 184 14.56 -15.03 -16.60
C GLN A 184 14.02 -15.47 -15.24
N ALA A 185 13.21 -14.63 -14.58
CA ALA A 185 12.56 -15.00 -13.33
C ALA A 185 11.69 -16.27 -13.50
N ALA A 186 10.90 -16.33 -14.57
CA ALA A 186 10.02 -17.46 -14.87
C ALA A 186 10.76 -18.78 -15.15
N GLN A 187 12.01 -18.70 -15.63
CA GLN A 187 12.87 -19.89 -15.87
C GLN A 187 13.56 -20.39 -14.62
N LEU A 188 13.78 -19.53 -13.63
CA LEU A 188 14.54 -19.83 -12.42
C LEU A 188 13.71 -20.38 -11.28
N GLY A 189 12.44 -20.04 -11.23
CA GLY A 189 11.57 -20.41 -10.11
C GLY A 189 10.13 -20.75 -10.52
N PRO A 190 9.28 -21.09 -9.55
CA PRO A 190 7.87 -21.30 -9.79
C PRO A 190 7.21 -20.00 -10.26
N LEU A 191 6.27 -20.13 -11.21
CA LEU A 191 5.49 -18.99 -11.67
C LEU A 191 4.62 -18.47 -10.51
N ASN A 192 4.76 -17.20 -10.21
CA ASN A 192 3.89 -16.45 -9.30
C ASN A 192 3.04 -15.45 -10.09
N TYR A 193 2.08 -14.81 -9.40
CA TYR A 193 1.18 -13.84 -10.00
C TYR A 193 1.94 -12.66 -10.65
N ASP A 194 2.92 -12.09 -9.96
CA ASP A 194 3.62 -10.88 -10.39
C ASP A 194 4.39 -11.11 -11.69
N ILE A 195 5.10 -12.22 -11.81
CA ILE A 195 5.84 -12.60 -13.03
C ILE A 195 4.89 -12.76 -14.22
N VAL A 196 3.80 -13.54 -14.06
CA VAL A 196 2.91 -13.83 -15.19
C VAL A 196 2.03 -12.63 -15.55
N TYR A 197 1.63 -11.82 -14.57
CA TYR A 197 0.93 -10.56 -14.80
C TYR A 197 1.84 -9.55 -15.50
N GLY A 198 3.07 -9.38 -15.02
CA GLY A 198 4.07 -8.48 -15.59
C GLY A 198 4.41 -8.83 -17.05
N LEU A 199 4.61 -10.12 -17.36
CA LEU A 199 4.76 -10.58 -18.74
C LEU A 199 3.54 -10.22 -19.60
N GLY A 200 2.34 -10.57 -19.14
CA GLY A 200 1.11 -10.31 -19.88
C GLY A 200 0.85 -8.82 -20.09
N ALA A 201 1.07 -8.00 -19.08
CA ALA A 201 0.96 -6.54 -19.19
C ALA A 201 1.99 -5.97 -20.19
N SER A 202 3.26 -6.39 -20.09
CA SER A 202 4.32 -5.93 -21.00
C SER A 202 4.05 -6.32 -22.44
N TYR A 203 3.61 -7.54 -22.71
CA TYR A 203 3.18 -7.96 -24.06
C TYR A 203 1.95 -7.20 -24.56
N THR A 204 1.03 -6.80 -23.69
CA THR A 204 -0.12 -5.96 -24.06
C THR A 204 0.34 -4.60 -24.58
N TYR A 205 1.29 -3.94 -23.88
CA TYR A 205 1.87 -2.68 -24.34
C TYR A 205 2.67 -2.81 -25.64
N LYS A 206 3.32 -3.96 -25.86
CA LYS A 206 3.99 -4.29 -27.13
C LYS A 206 2.99 -4.68 -28.24
N GLN A 207 1.70 -4.71 -27.96
CA GLN A 207 0.63 -5.15 -28.87
C GLN A 207 0.78 -6.60 -29.35
N ASN A 208 1.58 -7.40 -28.64
CA ASN A 208 1.65 -8.84 -28.88
C ASN A 208 0.54 -9.54 -28.06
N TYR A 209 -0.69 -9.39 -28.56
CA TYR A 209 -1.88 -9.86 -27.84
C TYR A 209 -1.96 -11.39 -27.66
N PRO A 210 -1.49 -12.24 -28.60
CA PRO A 210 -1.47 -13.68 -28.35
C PRO A 210 -0.69 -14.06 -27.10
N GLU A 211 0.53 -13.55 -26.96
CA GLU A 211 1.37 -13.78 -25.79
C GLU A 211 0.78 -13.13 -24.53
N ALA A 212 0.27 -11.89 -24.66
CA ALA A 212 -0.38 -11.19 -23.55
C ALA A 212 -1.53 -12.03 -22.95
N ILE A 213 -2.43 -12.52 -23.81
CA ILE A 213 -3.57 -13.34 -23.39
C ILE A 213 -3.12 -14.65 -22.75
N LEU A 214 -2.08 -15.28 -23.30
CA LEU A 214 -1.51 -16.51 -22.73
C LEU A 214 -1.06 -16.30 -21.28
N TRP A 215 -0.26 -15.26 -21.04
CA TRP A 215 0.28 -14.97 -19.72
C TRP A 215 -0.79 -14.45 -18.75
N LEU A 216 -1.69 -13.59 -19.20
CA LEU A 216 -2.78 -13.06 -18.35
C LEU A 216 -3.79 -14.13 -17.95
N ARG A 217 -4.03 -15.17 -18.78
CA ARG A 217 -4.81 -16.33 -18.37
C ARG A 217 -4.15 -17.09 -17.22
N LYS A 218 -2.81 -17.23 -17.24
CA LYS A 218 -2.08 -17.82 -16.13
C LYS A 218 -2.20 -16.93 -14.86
N ALA A 219 -2.11 -15.60 -15.00
CA ALA A 219 -2.30 -14.67 -13.88
C ALA A 219 -3.69 -14.83 -13.24
N VAL A 220 -4.74 -14.89 -14.06
CA VAL A 220 -6.12 -15.12 -13.58
C VAL A 220 -6.29 -16.51 -12.96
N ALA A 221 -5.57 -17.54 -13.44
CA ALA A 221 -5.60 -18.85 -12.82
C ALA A 221 -4.93 -18.90 -11.45
N LEU A 222 -3.82 -18.15 -11.28
CA LEU A 222 -3.12 -18.05 -9.99
C LEU A 222 -3.88 -17.16 -8.98
N ALA A 223 -4.55 -16.11 -9.45
CA ALA A 223 -5.32 -15.19 -8.61
C ALA A 223 -6.70 -14.91 -9.23
N PRO A 224 -7.67 -15.84 -9.06
CA PRO A 224 -8.99 -15.72 -9.70
C PRO A 224 -9.80 -14.49 -9.27
N ASP A 225 -9.53 -13.96 -8.09
CA ASP A 225 -10.18 -12.79 -7.51
C ASP A 225 -9.35 -11.50 -7.63
N SER A 226 -8.32 -11.49 -8.49
CA SER A 226 -7.62 -10.26 -8.84
C SER A 226 -8.43 -9.43 -9.86
N SER A 227 -8.98 -8.29 -9.43
CA SER A 227 -9.63 -7.32 -10.31
C SER A 227 -8.67 -6.84 -11.42
N ALA A 228 -7.42 -6.54 -11.05
CA ALA A 228 -6.38 -6.11 -11.99
C ALA A 228 -6.07 -7.18 -13.05
N GLY A 229 -5.90 -8.45 -12.63
CA GLY A 229 -5.66 -9.56 -13.57
C GLY A 229 -6.81 -9.76 -14.54
N ARG A 230 -8.06 -9.74 -14.05
CA ARG A 230 -9.27 -9.83 -14.86
C ARG A 230 -9.40 -8.67 -15.85
N PHE A 231 -9.16 -7.45 -15.38
CA PHE A 231 -9.18 -6.27 -16.23
C PHE A 231 -8.10 -6.34 -17.32
N ALA A 232 -6.87 -6.69 -16.96
CA ALA A 232 -5.76 -6.79 -17.91
C ALA A 232 -6.06 -7.84 -19.01
N LEU A 233 -6.59 -9.02 -18.64
CA LEU A 233 -7.01 -10.04 -19.61
C LEU A 233 -8.14 -9.53 -20.50
N GLY A 234 -9.17 -8.90 -19.93
CA GLY A 234 -10.26 -8.29 -20.67
C GLY A 234 -9.79 -7.22 -21.65
N ASN A 235 -8.82 -6.39 -21.24
CA ASN A 235 -8.21 -5.39 -22.10
C ASN A 235 -7.42 -6.03 -23.27
N ALA A 236 -6.57 -7.01 -23.00
CA ALA A 236 -5.81 -7.70 -24.03
C ALA A 236 -6.73 -8.40 -25.05
N LEU A 237 -7.80 -9.04 -24.58
CA LEU A 237 -8.84 -9.64 -25.42
C LEU A 237 -9.58 -8.58 -26.26
N PHE A 238 -9.92 -7.44 -25.67
CA PHE A 238 -10.57 -6.33 -26.38
C PHE A 238 -9.65 -5.78 -27.49
N GLN A 239 -8.38 -5.53 -27.18
CA GLN A 239 -7.41 -4.99 -28.15
C GLN A 239 -7.12 -5.99 -29.28
N SER A 240 -7.15 -7.28 -29.00
CA SER A 240 -7.02 -8.33 -30.02
C SER A 240 -8.29 -8.54 -30.86
N GLY A 241 -9.38 -7.81 -30.59
CA GLY A 241 -10.66 -7.95 -31.30
C GLY A 241 -11.54 -9.10 -30.80
N GLN A 242 -11.15 -9.85 -29.78
CA GLN A 242 -11.93 -10.94 -29.19
C GLN A 242 -12.98 -10.39 -28.22
N LEU A 243 -13.93 -9.62 -28.75
CA LEU A 243 -14.86 -8.80 -27.95
C LEU A 243 -15.76 -9.64 -27.05
N GLU A 244 -16.28 -10.76 -27.54
CA GLU A 244 -17.15 -11.67 -26.81
C GLU A 244 -16.40 -12.30 -25.61
N ASN A 245 -15.11 -12.58 -25.77
CA ASN A 245 -14.26 -13.12 -24.71
C ASN A 245 -13.84 -12.04 -23.71
N ALA A 246 -13.71 -10.79 -24.13
CA ALA A 246 -13.35 -9.66 -23.25
C ALA A 246 -14.46 -9.32 -22.24
N ILE A 247 -15.73 -9.39 -22.66
CA ILE A 247 -16.88 -8.98 -21.85
C ILE A 247 -16.95 -9.73 -20.51
N PRO A 248 -16.89 -11.06 -20.44
CA PRO A 248 -16.96 -11.77 -19.16
C PRO A 248 -15.83 -11.40 -18.21
N GLU A 249 -14.60 -11.21 -18.69
CA GLU A 249 -13.46 -10.83 -17.87
C GLU A 249 -13.61 -9.41 -17.31
N LEU A 250 -14.03 -8.45 -18.15
CA LEU A 250 -14.32 -7.08 -17.71
C LEU A 250 -15.49 -7.03 -16.72
N LYS A 251 -16.52 -7.82 -16.92
CA LYS A 251 -17.61 -7.94 -15.95
C LYS A 251 -17.14 -8.50 -14.61
N ARG A 252 -16.29 -9.54 -14.64
CA ARG A 252 -15.76 -10.12 -13.41
C ARG A 252 -14.86 -9.14 -12.68
N SER A 253 -14.05 -8.34 -13.38
CA SER A 253 -13.26 -7.29 -12.75
C SER A 253 -14.15 -6.26 -12.04
N LEU A 254 -15.29 -5.89 -12.60
CA LEU A 254 -16.26 -4.98 -11.99
C LEU A 254 -17.04 -5.56 -10.81
N GLN A 255 -17.25 -6.89 -10.77
CA GLN A 255 -17.80 -7.54 -9.59
C GLN A 255 -16.84 -7.46 -8.40
N LEU A 256 -15.53 -7.52 -8.67
CA LEU A 256 -14.47 -7.42 -7.67
C LEU A 256 -14.18 -5.96 -7.28
N GLU A 257 -14.20 -5.07 -8.27
CA GLU A 257 -13.96 -3.64 -8.08
C GLU A 257 -15.02 -2.79 -8.82
N PRO A 258 -16.15 -2.51 -8.18
CA PRO A 258 -17.29 -1.83 -8.82
C PRO A 258 -17.02 -0.38 -9.28
N ARG A 259 -15.90 0.21 -8.89
CA ARG A 259 -15.54 1.59 -9.26
C ARG A 259 -14.47 1.68 -10.36
N LEU A 260 -14.07 0.57 -10.98
CA LEU A 260 -13.06 0.52 -12.03
C LEU A 260 -13.60 1.14 -13.34
N LYS A 261 -13.43 2.45 -13.48
CA LYS A 261 -13.94 3.23 -14.63
C LYS A 261 -13.47 2.71 -15.99
N GLN A 262 -12.19 2.29 -16.05
CA GLN A 262 -11.59 1.77 -17.28
C GLN A 262 -12.32 0.52 -17.78
N ALA A 263 -12.80 -0.33 -16.88
CA ALA A 263 -13.55 -1.52 -17.28
C ALA A 263 -14.95 -1.17 -17.87
N TYR A 264 -15.65 -0.20 -17.29
CA TYR A 264 -16.89 0.31 -17.89
C TYR A 264 -16.67 0.92 -19.27
N PHE A 265 -15.60 1.68 -19.45
CA PHE A 265 -15.24 2.25 -20.74
C PHE A 265 -15.03 1.15 -21.79
N LEU A 266 -14.22 0.13 -21.46
CA LEU A 266 -13.97 -0.98 -22.40
C LEU A 266 -15.22 -1.80 -22.66
N LEU A 267 -16.08 -2.06 -21.67
CA LEU A 267 -17.37 -2.72 -21.87
C LEU A 267 -18.27 -1.93 -22.80
N GLY A 268 -18.40 -0.62 -22.58
CA GLY A 268 -19.20 0.24 -23.45
C GLY A 268 -18.72 0.19 -24.90
N ARG A 269 -17.40 0.23 -25.12
CA ARG A 269 -16.81 0.10 -26.46
C ARG A 269 -16.98 -1.30 -27.06
N ALA A 270 -16.82 -2.35 -26.25
CA ALA A 270 -17.00 -3.72 -26.71
C ALA A 270 -18.43 -3.95 -27.16
N TYR A 271 -19.42 -3.57 -26.36
CA TYR A 271 -20.83 -3.66 -26.71
C TYR A 271 -21.19 -2.80 -27.92
N SER A 272 -20.65 -1.58 -28.02
CA SER A 272 -20.88 -0.73 -29.20
C SER A 272 -20.38 -1.37 -30.52
N LYS A 273 -19.17 -1.97 -30.47
CA LYS A 273 -18.61 -2.68 -31.63
C LYS A 273 -19.41 -3.92 -32.01
N LEU A 274 -20.08 -4.57 -31.06
CA LEU A 274 -20.97 -5.74 -31.29
C LEU A 274 -22.41 -5.35 -31.64
N GLY A 275 -22.73 -4.05 -31.74
CA GLY A 275 -24.08 -3.57 -32.02
C GLY A 275 -25.07 -3.68 -30.86
N ARG A 276 -24.58 -4.02 -29.64
CA ARG A 276 -25.37 -4.21 -28.42
C ARG A 276 -25.59 -2.87 -27.72
N ARG A 277 -26.49 -2.05 -28.29
CA ARG A 277 -26.65 -0.62 -27.94
C ARG A 277 -27.10 -0.38 -26.51
N ASP A 278 -28.03 -1.18 -26.00
CA ASP A 278 -28.57 -0.98 -24.64
C ASP A 278 -27.51 -1.24 -23.58
N GLU A 279 -26.73 -2.31 -23.75
CA GLU A 279 -25.65 -2.65 -22.81
C GLU A 279 -24.50 -1.64 -22.92
N ALA A 280 -24.21 -1.15 -24.12
CA ALA A 280 -23.21 -0.08 -24.32
C ALA A 280 -23.64 1.19 -23.57
N SER A 281 -24.90 1.61 -23.74
CA SER A 281 -25.45 2.78 -23.05
C SER A 281 -25.41 2.62 -21.52
N ALA A 282 -25.80 1.45 -21.01
CA ALA A 282 -25.78 1.16 -19.59
C ALA A 282 -24.36 1.24 -19.00
N ALA A 283 -23.36 0.67 -19.68
CA ALA A 283 -21.96 0.72 -19.24
C ALA A 283 -21.41 2.16 -19.25
N LEU A 284 -21.65 2.93 -20.30
CA LEU A 284 -21.19 4.32 -20.41
C LEU A 284 -21.90 5.26 -19.42
N LYS A 285 -23.21 5.02 -19.15
CA LYS A 285 -23.93 5.75 -18.11
C LYS A 285 -23.28 5.53 -16.73
N LYS A 286 -22.90 4.28 -16.43
CA LYS A 286 -22.24 3.97 -15.16
C LYS A 286 -20.87 4.64 -15.03
N LEU A 287 -20.09 4.69 -16.12
CA LEU A 287 -18.87 5.45 -16.20
C LEU A 287 -19.08 6.94 -15.90
N ASP A 288 -20.10 7.55 -16.47
CA ASP A 288 -20.45 8.97 -16.27
C ASP A 288 -20.85 9.23 -14.81
N GLU A 289 -21.71 8.38 -14.21
CA GLU A 289 -22.09 8.46 -12.81
C GLU A 289 -20.87 8.46 -11.87
N LEU A 290 -19.92 7.51 -12.09
CA LEU A 290 -18.70 7.42 -11.31
C LEU A 290 -17.78 8.64 -11.49
N SER A 291 -17.72 9.18 -12.70
CA SER A 291 -16.90 10.35 -13.00
C SER A 291 -17.43 11.62 -12.34
N ARG A 292 -18.76 11.78 -12.27
CA ARG A 292 -19.40 12.91 -11.58
C ARG A 292 -19.28 12.82 -10.05
N SER A 293 -19.29 11.62 -9.50
CA SER A 293 -19.17 11.44 -8.05
C SER A 293 -17.78 11.79 -7.47
N GLU A 294 -16.76 11.93 -8.31
CA GLU A 294 -15.39 12.25 -7.91
C GLU A 294 -15.05 13.74 -8.05
N VAL A 295 -15.91 14.56 -8.64
CA VAL A 295 -15.72 16.01 -8.70
C VAL A 295 -16.33 16.63 -7.43
N PRO A 296 -15.55 17.02 -6.40
CA PRO A 296 -16.08 17.72 -5.24
C PRO A 296 -16.53 19.11 -5.67
N GLY A 297 -17.83 19.41 -5.57
CA GLY A 297 -18.35 20.77 -5.59
C GLY A 297 -18.71 21.36 -6.96
N GLN A 298 -19.68 20.78 -7.66
CA GLN A 298 -20.65 21.61 -8.38
C GLN A 298 -22.00 21.42 -7.71
N GLU A 299 -22.21 22.20 -6.65
CA GLU A 299 -23.54 22.43 -6.11
C GLU A 299 -24.46 22.89 -7.24
N LYS A 300 -25.62 22.28 -7.29
CA LYS A 300 -26.74 22.68 -8.15
C LYS A 300 -27.00 24.18 -7.94
N GLY A 301 -26.42 24.98 -8.80
CA GLY A 301 -26.73 26.40 -8.90
C GLY A 301 -28.22 26.55 -9.20
N SER A 302 -28.94 26.91 -8.16
CA SER A 302 -30.18 27.60 -8.12
C SER A 302 -30.78 27.96 -9.48
N THR A 303 -31.85 27.30 -9.84
CA THR A 303 -32.92 27.87 -10.68
C THR A 303 -33.38 29.14 -9.98
N ARG A 304 -32.86 30.29 -10.37
CA ARG A 304 -33.50 31.59 -10.05
C ARG A 304 -34.79 31.69 -10.89
N ASP A 305 -35.83 31.54 -10.18
CA ASP A 305 -37.19 31.94 -10.48
C ASP A 305 -37.22 33.41 -10.99
N SER A 306 -37.44 33.59 -12.28
CA SER A 306 -37.70 34.88 -12.88
C SER A 306 -39.23 35.04 -13.08
N SER A 307 -39.95 35.21 -11.99
CA SER A 307 -41.30 35.70 -12.04
C SER A 307 -41.50 36.72 -10.94
N SER A 308 -41.47 37.98 -11.30
CA SER A 308 -42.44 38.98 -10.80
C SER A 308 -42.20 40.35 -11.32
N LYS A 309 -43.15 40.75 -12.11
CA LYS A 309 -43.91 42.00 -12.02
C LYS A 309 -43.34 43.23 -12.70
N SER A 310 -43.84 43.42 -13.93
CA SER A 310 -44.34 44.72 -14.37
C SER A 310 -45.34 45.29 -13.35
N ASP A 311 -45.15 46.48 -12.86
CA ASP A 311 -46.21 47.50 -12.79
C ASP A 311 -45.68 48.89 -12.43
N SER A 312 -46.13 49.83 -13.24
CA SER A 312 -46.52 51.20 -12.93
C SER A 312 -45.48 52.19 -12.38
N ARG A 313 -44.99 53.09 -13.14
CA ARG A 313 -45.44 54.47 -13.44
C ARG A 313 -44.36 55.22 -14.20
#